data_06c407815dc44c7ced8057874b3103b7
#
_entry.id   06c407815dc44c7ced8057874b3103b7
#
_cell.length_a   1.000
_cell.length_b   1.000
_cell.length_c   1.000
_cell.angle_alpha   90.00
_cell.angle_beta   90.00
_cell.angle_gamma   90.00
#
_symmetry.space_group_name_H-M   'P 1'
#
loop_
_entity.id
_entity.type
_entity.pdbx_description
1 polymer ?
#
loop_
_entity_poly.entity_id
_entity_poly.type
_entity_poly.pdbx_seq_one_letter_code
_entity_poly.pdbx_strand_id
1 'polypeptide(L)'
;MKETYLRTAAFAALAGVNKKTLHYYDEIGLFRPAYVNEKGYRFYSPFQLDRLALIVTLKDLGVPLKEIGEYLNGGDLARVDQILTCQSRELDRRIAQLTRRRALLETLRRQNRAFLDGCGKGPQRLHREPERIAVLMDRAEMESSRVLIVNYLTDGPGTGLCGEGEERFLYQKRADGPILVPGGEYLCLYEMVQGHRVWDWLVSRRQQLQDWAAAHGLRLDGRAFVEFGDLAVNEGDGRGPEPRSIRMRICEPDSPSCTDG
;
A
#
# COMPACT_ATOMS: atom_id res chain seq x y z
N MET A 1 -21.07 -39.77 -40.61
CA MET A 1 -21.15 -38.27 -40.50
C MET A 1 -19.94 -37.69 -41.22
N LYS A 2 -20.11 -36.78 -42.20
CA LYS A 2 -18.99 -36.08 -42.83
C LYS A 2 -18.40 -35.16 -41.79
N GLU A 3 -17.14 -35.36 -41.40
CA GLU A 3 -16.41 -34.41 -40.56
C GLU A 3 -16.32 -33.04 -41.26
N THR A 4 -16.89 -32.02 -40.65
CA THR A 4 -16.87 -30.67 -41.19
C THR A 4 -15.62 -29.95 -40.65
N TYR A 5 -14.56 -29.88 -41.45
CA TYR A 5 -13.35 -29.15 -41.09
C TYR A 5 -13.52 -27.63 -41.32
N LEU A 6 -12.99 -26.84 -40.41
CA LEU A 6 -13.02 -25.38 -40.44
C LEU A 6 -11.69 -24.80 -40.93
N ARG A 7 -11.74 -23.80 -41.78
CA ARG A 7 -10.54 -23.02 -42.13
C ARG A 7 -10.07 -22.23 -40.91
N THR A 8 -8.77 -21.87 -40.87
CA THR A 8 -8.15 -21.15 -39.77
C THR A 8 -8.96 -19.95 -39.27
N ALA A 9 -9.55 -19.17 -40.18
CA ALA A 9 -10.34 -18.00 -39.81
C ALA A 9 -11.62 -18.34 -39.05
N ALA A 10 -12.35 -19.36 -39.53
CA ALA A 10 -13.59 -19.79 -38.91
C ALA A 10 -13.34 -20.50 -37.57
N PHE A 11 -12.28 -21.33 -37.49
CA PHE A 11 -11.88 -21.96 -36.24
C PHE A 11 -11.39 -20.97 -35.19
N ALA A 12 -10.57 -19.97 -35.59
CA ALA A 12 -10.11 -18.91 -34.72
C ALA A 12 -11.27 -18.09 -34.13
N ALA A 13 -12.24 -17.72 -34.99
CA ALA A 13 -13.44 -17.00 -34.55
C ALA A 13 -14.29 -17.82 -33.57
N LEU A 14 -14.47 -19.10 -33.83
CA LEU A 14 -15.22 -20.01 -32.94
C LEU A 14 -14.51 -20.18 -31.57
N ALA A 15 -13.18 -20.27 -31.58
CA ALA A 15 -12.37 -20.43 -30.39
C ALA A 15 -12.06 -19.11 -29.64
N GLY A 16 -12.47 -17.96 -30.16
CA GLY A 16 -12.19 -16.67 -29.55
C GLY A 16 -10.71 -16.25 -29.58
N VAL A 17 -9.90 -16.79 -30.51
CA VAL A 17 -8.46 -16.49 -30.61
C VAL A 17 -8.11 -15.80 -31.93
N ASN A 18 -6.92 -15.18 -31.97
CA ASN A 18 -6.43 -14.59 -33.21
C ASN A 18 -5.89 -15.69 -34.16
N LYS A 19 -6.10 -15.51 -35.48
CA LYS A 19 -5.49 -16.39 -36.50
C LYS A 19 -3.97 -16.50 -36.37
N LYS A 20 -3.28 -15.40 -36.01
CA LYS A 20 -1.84 -15.37 -35.79
C LYS A 20 -1.44 -16.31 -34.66
N THR A 21 -2.27 -16.43 -33.62
CA THR A 21 -2.04 -17.36 -32.50
C THR A 21 -2.06 -18.81 -32.97
N LEU A 22 -3.01 -19.19 -33.82
CA LEU A 22 -3.07 -20.55 -34.39
C LEU A 22 -1.87 -20.84 -35.29
N HIS A 23 -1.43 -19.87 -36.10
CA HIS A 23 -0.22 -20.01 -36.91
C HIS A 23 1.02 -20.20 -36.02
N TYR A 24 1.19 -19.38 -35.01
CA TYR A 24 2.29 -19.47 -34.08
C TYR A 24 2.31 -20.80 -33.33
N TYR A 25 1.13 -21.28 -32.86
CA TYR A 25 1.05 -22.58 -32.19
C TYR A 25 1.36 -23.77 -33.10
N ASP A 26 1.02 -23.67 -34.39
CA ASP A 26 1.43 -24.66 -35.39
C ASP A 26 2.93 -24.63 -35.64
N GLU A 27 3.53 -23.42 -35.79
CA GLU A 27 4.98 -23.25 -36.00
C GLU A 27 5.83 -23.81 -34.88
N ILE A 28 5.42 -23.59 -33.63
CA ILE A 28 6.11 -24.16 -32.44
C ILE A 28 5.71 -25.60 -32.11
N GLY A 29 4.82 -26.22 -32.94
CA GLY A 29 4.36 -27.59 -32.77
C GLY A 29 3.42 -27.84 -31.59
N LEU A 30 2.91 -26.78 -30.92
CA LEU A 30 2.02 -26.86 -29.77
C LEU A 30 0.59 -27.29 -30.17
N PHE A 31 0.08 -26.73 -31.25
CA PHE A 31 -1.27 -27.01 -31.75
C PHE A 31 -1.29 -27.03 -33.28
N ARG A 32 -1.32 -28.24 -33.83
CA ARG A 32 -1.28 -28.46 -35.28
C ARG A 32 -2.66 -28.53 -35.87
N PRO A 33 -2.87 -28.09 -37.14
CA PRO A 33 -4.11 -28.32 -37.87
C PRO A 33 -4.36 -29.82 -38.06
N ALA A 34 -5.65 -30.20 -38.22
CA ALA A 34 -6.01 -31.59 -38.52
C ALA A 34 -5.40 -32.06 -39.85
N TYR A 35 -5.36 -31.14 -40.84
CA TYR A 35 -4.62 -31.36 -42.08
C TYR A 35 -4.31 -30.00 -42.78
N VAL A 36 -3.35 -30.04 -43.67
CA VAL A 36 -3.03 -28.99 -44.60
C VAL A 36 -3.26 -29.50 -46.01
N ASN A 37 -4.01 -28.73 -46.84
CA ASN A 37 -4.27 -29.17 -48.20
C ASN A 37 -3.07 -28.87 -49.14
N GLU A 38 -3.11 -29.33 -50.38
CA GLU A 38 -2.07 -29.14 -51.41
C GLU A 38 -1.75 -27.65 -51.68
N LYS A 39 -2.69 -26.74 -51.42
CA LYS A 39 -2.51 -25.30 -51.57
C LYS A 39 -1.97 -24.61 -50.29
N GLY A 40 -1.60 -25.36 -49.29
CA GLY A 40 -1.05 -24.84 -48.01
C GLY A 40 -2.09 -24.31 -47.03
N TYR A 41 -3.39 -24.45 -47.32
CA TYR A 41 -4.42 -24.01 -46.37
C TYR A 41 -4.59 -24.99 -45.21
N ARG A 42 -4.62 -24.46 -43.98
CA ARG A 42 -4.82 -25.20 -42.72
C ARG A 42 -6.29 -25.40 -42.41
N PHE A 43 -6.61 -26.60 -42.00
CA PHE A 43 -7.97 -27.01 -41.60
C PHE A 43 -7.94 -27.66 -40.22
N TYR A 44 -8.92 -27.30 -39.40
CA TYR A 44 -9.07 -27.73 -38.02
C TYR A 44 -10.39 -28.49 -37.84
N SER A 45 -10.36 -29.56 -37.03
CA SER A 45 -11.57 -30.26 -36.62
C SER A 45 -12.25 -29.54 -35.45
N PRO A 46 -13.57 -29.42 -35.38
CA PRO A 46 -14.30 -28.95 -34.21
C PRO A 46 -13.87 -29.65 -32.91
N PHE A 47 -13.50 -30.92 -32.94
CA PHE A 47 -13.01 -31.66 -31.78
C PHE A 47 -11.67 -31.17 -31.23
N GLN A 48 -10.96 -30.32 -31.96
CA GLN A 48 -9.74 -29.71 -31.48
C GLN A 48 -10.01 -28.48 -30.58
N LEU A 49 -11.26 -27.99 -30.45
CA LEU A 49 -11.62 -26.85 -29.62
C LEU A 49 -11.27 -27.09 -28.15
N ASP A 50 -11.56 -28.25 -27.60
CA ASP A 50 -11.28 -28.56 -26.19
C ASP A 50 -9.78 -28.51 -25.90
N ARG A 51 -8.96 -29.05 -26.83
CA ARG A 51 -7.50 -28.96 -26.70
C ARG A 51 -6.99 -27.53 -26.77
N LEU A 52 -7.56 -26.73 -27.67
CA LEU A 52 -7.18 -25.31 -27.77
C LEU A 52 -7.63 -24.52 -26.53
N ALA A 53 -8.85 -24.77 -26.05
CA ALA A 53 -9.36 -24.15 -24.83
C ALA A 53 -8.46 -24.44 -23.62
N LEU A 54 -7.99 -25.69 -23.48
CA LEU A 54 -7.05 -26.05 -22.43
C LEU A 54 -5.72 -25.31 -22.56
N ILE A 55 -5.15 -25.17 -23.78
CA ILE A 55 -3.94 -24.39 -24.02
C ILE A 55 -4.12 -22.94 -23.61
N VAL A 56 -5.23 -22.31 -24.01
CA VAL A 56 -5.51 -20.90 -23.69
C VAL A 56 -5.66 -20.72 -22.18
N THR A 57 -6.43 -21.59 -21.53
CA THR A 57 -6.63 -21.55 -20.08
C THR A 57 -5.31 -21.65 -19.32
N LEU A 58 -4.48 -22.64 -19.62
CA LEU A 58 -3.19 -22.83 -18.94
C LEU A 58 -2.25 -21.65 -19.20
N LYS A 59 -2.21 -21.11 -20.43
CA LYS A 59 -1.42 -19.92 -20.77
C LYS A 59 -1.89 -18.69 -19.99
N ASP A 60 -3.19 -18.48 -19.88
CA ASP A 60 -3.76 -17.31 -19.16
C ASP A 60 -3.52 -17.44 -17.65
N LEU A 61 -3.37 -18.65 -17.12
CA LEU A 61 -2.90 -18.93 -15.77
C LEU A 61 -1.38 -18.75 -15.59
N GLY A 62 -0.67 -18.38 -16.66
CA GLY A 62 0.78 -18.11 -16.61
C GLY A 62 1.67 -19.35 -16.80
N VAL A 63 1.12 -20.49 -17.21
CA VAL A 63 1.92 -21.68 -17.53
C VAL A 63 2.69 -21.45 -18.84
N PRO A 64 4.00 -21.69 -18.88
CA PRO A 64 4.82 -21.54 -20.09
C PRO A 64 4.34 -22.48 -21.21
N LEU A 65 4.31 -21.97 -22.47
CA LEU A 65 3.85 -22.76 -23.63
C LEU A 65 4.63 -24.08 -23.82
N LYS A 66 5.92 -24.08 -23.46
CA LYS A 66 6.76 -25.29 -23.50
C LYS A 66 6.20 -26.39 -22.57
N GLU A 67 5.87 -26.03 -21.36
CA GLU A 67 5.33 -26.93 -20.35
C GLU A 67 3.93 -27.41 -20.71
N ILE A 68 3.10 -26.55 -21.29
CA ILE A 68 1.80 -26.92 -21.87
C ILE A 68 2.00 -27.98 -22.96
N GLY A 69 2.98 -27.78 -23.85
CA GLY A 69 3.32 -28.73 -24.91
C GLY A 69 3.78 -30.10 -24.38
N GLU A 70 4.64 -30.10 -23.38
CA GLU A 70 5.09 -31.33 -22.70
C GLU A 70 3.90 -32.09 -22.08
N TYR A 71 3.00 -31.39 -21.40
CA TYR A 71 1.78 -31.97 -20.84
C TYR A 71 0.87 -32.57 -21.89
N LEU A 72 0.57 -31.86 -22.98
CA LEU A 72 -0.34 -32.31 -24.04
C LEU A 72 0.20 -33.52 -24.83
N ASN A 73 1.49 -33.78 -24.75
CA ASN A 73 2.17 -34.90 -25.42
C ASN A 73 2.44 -36.09 -24.49
N GLY A 74 1.68 -36.20 -23.39
CA GLY A 74 1.78 -37.35 -22.47
C GLY A 74 2.57 -37.05 -21.20
N GLY A 75 2.67 -35.76 -20.81
CA GLY A 75 3.32 -35.35 -19.59
C GLY A 75 2.58 -35.75 -18.30
N ASP A 76 3.32 -35.77 -17.22
CA ASP A 76 2.84 -36.13 -15.88
C ASP A 76 1.89 -35.06 -15.31
N LEU A 77 0.66 -35.51 -14.92
CA LEU A 77 -0.32 -34.67 -14.23
C LEU A 77 0.24 -34.03 -12.93
N ALA A 78 1.09 -34.76 -12.21
CA ALA A 78 1.71 -34.24 -10.99
C ALA A 78 2.59 -33.02 -11.25
N ARG A 79 3.26 -33.00 -12.41
CA ARG A 79 4.06 -31.83 -12.81
C ARG A 79 3.18 -30.61 -13.09
N VAL A 80 2.03 -30.81 -13.77
CA VAL A 80 1.07 -29.71 -14.02
C VAL A 80 0.52 -29.17 -12.71
N ASP A 81 0.15 -30.04 -11.78
CA ASP A 81 -0.32 -29.63 -10.45
C ASP A 81 0.73 -28.80 -9.69
N GLN A 82 2.02 -29.20 -9.75
CA GLN A 82 3.11 -28.43 -9.18
C GLN A 82 3.23 -27.01 -9.79
N ILE A 83 3.08 -26.91 -11.12
CA ILE A 83 3.14 -25.61 -11.82
C ILE A 83 1.97 -24.73 -11.39
N LEU A 84 0.74 -25.27 -11.43
CA LEU A 84 -0.47 -24.56 -11.00
C LEU A 84 -0.37 -24.11 -9.54
N THR A 85 0.16 -24.95 -8.67
CA THR A 85 0.42 -24.62 -7.26
C THR A 85 1.44 -23.48 -7.14
N CYS A 86 2.51 -23.50 -7.94
CA CYS A 86 3.50 -22.44 -7.95
C CYS A 86 2.93 -21.11 -8.43
N GLN A 87 2.13 -21.12 -9.51
CA GLN A 87 1.44 -19.94 -10.03
C GLN A 87 0.44 -19.37 -9.01
N SER A 88 -0.35 -20.24 -8.35
CA SER A 88 -1.26 -19.82 -7.28
C SER A 88 -0.51 -19.08 -6.15
N ARG A 89 0.59 -19.65 -5.67
CA ARG A 89 1.42 -19.01 -4.62
C ARG A 89 2.01 -17.67 -5.07
N GLU A 90 2.40 -17.54 -6.35
CA GLU A 90 2.90 -16.27 -6.88
C GLU A 90 1.78 -15.21 -6.96
N LEU A 91 0.57 -15.62 -7.36
CA LEU A 91 -0.60 -14.74 -7.32
C LEU A 91 -0.93 -14.28 -5.90
N ASP A 92 -0.89 -15.20 -4.92
CA ASP A 92 -1.12 -14.86 -3.50
C ASP A 92 -0.10 -13.82 -2.99
N ARG A 93 1.17 -13.99 -3.37
CA ARG A 93 2.23 -13.00 -3.04
C ARG A 93 1.93 -11.63 -3.65
N ARG A 94 1.52 -11.59 -4.93
CA ARG A 94 1.17 -10.33 -5.61
C ARG A 94 -0.06 -9.68 -4.99
N ILE A 95 -1.09 -10.45 -4.67
CA ILE A 95 -2.28 -9.97 -3.97
C ILE A 95 -1.89 -9.36 -2.62
N ALA A 96 -1.10 -10.06 -1.82
CA ALA A 96 -0.63 -9.55 -0.53
C ALA A 96 0.18 -8.25 -0.68
N GLN A 97 1.05 -8.17 -1.69
CA GLN A 97 1.83 -6.95 -1.98
C GLN A 97 0.93 -5.78 -2.41
N LEU A 98 -0.03 -6.02 -3.31
CA LEU A 98 -0.96 -5.00 -3.76
C LEU A 98 -1.88 -4.54 -2.64
N THR A 99 -2.33 -5.44 -1.78
CA THR A 99 -3.13 -5.13 -0.60
C THR A 99 -2.37 -4.21 0.37
N ARG A 100 -1.10 -4.51 0.64
CA ARG A 100 -0.23 -3.63 1.46
C ARG A 100 -0.07 -2.25 0.84
N ARG A 101 0.20 -2.18 -0.48
CA ARG A 101 0.34 -0.90 -1.19
C ARG A 101 -0.95 -0.09 -1.14
N ARG A 102 -2.10 -0.73 -1.32
CA ARG A 102 -3.41 -0.09 -1.22
C ARG A 102 -3.65 0.48 0.18
N ALA A 103 -3.36 -0.29 1.24
CA ALA A 103 -3.50 0.17 2.62
C ALA A 103 -2.62 1.39 2.90
N LEU A 104 -1.38 1.41 2.38
CA LEU A 104 -0.48 2.55 2.45
C LEU A 104 -1.08 3.78 1.77
N LEU A 105 -1.54 3.65 0.52
CA LEU A 105 -2.16 4.75 -0.22
C LEU A 105 -3.38 5.34 0.52
N GLU A 106 -4.23 4.50 1.11
CA GLU A 106 -5.39 4.97 1.88
C GLU A 106 -4.96 5.71 3.16
N THR A 107 -3.88 5.28 3.81
CA THR A 107 -3.31 5.97 4.97
C THR A 107 -2.81 7.36 4.58
N LEU A 108 -1.95 7.45 3.55
CA LEU A 108 -1.42 8.72 3.04
C LEU A 108 -2.55 9.67 2.59
N ARG A 109 -3.54 9.14 1.89
CA ARG A 109 -4.69 9.92 1.44
C ARG A 109 -5.50 10.49 2.60
N ARG A 110 -5.73 9.70 3.65
CA ARG A 110 -6.47 10.13 4.84
C ARG A 110 -5.70 11.23 5.60
N GLN A 111 -4.38 11.05 5.78
CA GLN A 111 -3.52 12.05 6.42
C GLN A 111 -3.52 13.37 5.64
N ASN A 112 -3.29 13.30 4.33
CA ASN A 112 -3.29 14.46 3.47
C ASN A 112 -4.64 15.20 3.48
N ARG A 113 -5.74 14.45 3.48
CA ARG A 113 -7.10 15.03 3.57
C ARG A 113 -7.32 15.74 4.90
N ALA A 114 -6.96 15.10 6.02
CA ALA A 114 -7.08 15.72 7.34
C ALA A 114 -6.25 17.00 7.44
N PHE A 115 -5.06 17.00 6.82
CA PHE A 115 -4.21 18.18 6.74
C PHE A 115 -4.86 19.31 5.91
N LEU A 116 -5.32 19.03 4.69
CA LEU A 116 -5.98 20.01 3.82
C LEU A 116 -7.24 20.59 4.47
N ASP A 117 -8.03 19.74 5.13
CA ASP A 117 -9.24 20.16 5.82
C ASP A 117 -8.95 21.01 7.07
N GLY A 118 -7.80 20.84 7.71
CA GLY A 118 -7.42 21.49 8.96
C GLY A 118 -6.50 22.70 8.83
N CYS A 119 -5.71 22.76 7.76
CA CYS A 119 -4.67 23.78 7.60
C CYS A 119 -5.25 25.20 7.54
N GLY A 120 -4.65 26.10 8.31
CA GLY A 120 -5.05 27.51 8.37
C GLY A 120 -6.30 27.81 9.18
N LYS A 121 -6.96 26.82 9.79
CA LYS A 121 -8.19 27.02 10.61
C LYS A 121 -7.93 27.27 12.10
N GLY A 122 -6.65 27.26 12.51
CA GLY A 122 -6.28 27.35 13.92
C GLY A 122 -6.56 26.04 14.69
N PRO A 123 -6.55 26.07 16.04
CA PRO A 123 -6.80 24.89 16.86
C PRO A 123 -8.23 24.34 16.65
N GLN A 124 -8.33 23.02 16.44
CA GLN A 124 -9.60 22.31 16.19
C GLN A 124 -9.75 21.14 17.14
N ARG A 125 -10.95 20.95 17.65
CA ARG A 125 -11.31 19.80 18.45
C ARG A 125 -11.73 18.66 17.53
N LEU A 126 -11.03 17.52 17.61
CA LEU A 126 -11.24 16.34 16.76
C LEU A 126 -11.22 15.07 17.58
N HIS A 127 -12.16 14.17 17.30
CA HIS A 127 -12.15 12.83 17.86
C HIS A 127 -11.07 11.99 17.16
N ARG A 128 -10.30 11.22 17.95
CA ARG A 128 -9.27 10.29 17.47
C ARG A 128 -9.53 8.89 18.01
N GLU A 129 -9.42 7.93 17.13
CA GLU A 129 -9.41 6.52 17.52
C GLU A 129 -8.12 6.17 18.30
N PRO A 130 -8.16 5.17 19.18
CA PRO A 130 -6.95 4.70 19.84
C PRO A 130 -5.97 4.15 18.80
N GLU A 131 -4.69 4.43 19.01
CA GLU A 131 -3.64 3.96 18.10
C GLU A 131 -2.46 3.38 18.89
N ARG A 132 -1.71 2.48 18.25
CA ARG A 132 -0.51 1.91 18.86
C ARG A 132 0.73 2.49 18.19
N ILE A 133 1.75 2.75 19.02
CA ILE A 133 3.02 3.29 18.57
C ILE A 133 4.19 2.45 19.12
N ALA A 134 5.30 2.48 18.38
CA ALA A 134 6.59 1.99 18.82
C ALA A 134 7.58 3.14 18.85
N VAL A 135 8.40 3.22 19.89
CA VAL A 135 9.50 4.19 19.96
C VAL A 135 10.60 3.74 19.00
N LEU A 136 11.03 4.63 18.13
CA LEU A 136 12.14 4.42 17.19
C LEU A 136 13.45 4.96 17.74
N MET A 137 13.40 6.12 18.40
CA MET A 137 14.55 6.77 19.05
C MET A 137 14.08 7.47 20.30
N ASP A 138 14.81 7.32 21.37
CA ASP A 138 14.62 8.10 22.59
C ASP A 138 15.37 9.46 22.52
N ARG A 139 15.26 10.27 23.60
CA ARG A 139 15.89 11.56 23.67
C ARG A 139 17.42 11.49 23.52
N ALA A 140 18.07 10.55 24.20
CA ALA A 140 19.52 10.43 24.21
C ALA A 140 20.05 10.04 22.83
N GLU A 141 19.36 9.13 22.14
CA GLU A 141 19.68 8.74 20.78
C GLU A 141 19.48 9.89 19.78
N MET A 142 18.41 10.69 19.94
CA MET A 142 18.15 11.86 19.09
C MET A 142 19.17 12.97 19.30
N GLU A 143 19.61 13.22 20.54
CA GLU A 143 20.62 14.25 20.86
C GLU A 143 22.02 13.84 20.40
N SER A 144 22.33 12.53 20.37
CA SER A 144 23.59 12.00 19.85
C SER A 144 23.65 11.97 18.32
N SER A 145 22.50 11.94 17.66
CA SER A 145 22.41 11.92 16.20
C SER A 145 22.57 13.32 15.61
N ARG A 146 23.60 13.51 14.76
CA ARG A 146 23.83 14.81 14.09
C ARG A 146 22.73 15.22 13.10
N VAL A 147 21.95 14.23 12.64
CA VAL A 147 20.86 14.42 11.67
C VAL A 147 19.71 13.48 12.02
N LEU A 148 18.55 14.04 12.32
CA LEU A 148 17.33 13.27 12.47
C LEU A 148 16.79 12.96 11.06
N ILE A 149 17.23 11.84 10.48
CA ILE A 149 16.71 11.35 9.20
C ILE A 149 15.64 10.33 9.51
N VAL A 150 14.38 10.68 9.30
CA VAL A 150 13.30 9.71 9.23
C VAL A 150 13.43 9.00 7.88
N ASN A 151 13.81 7.74 7.92
CA ASN A 151 13.92 6.95 6.69
C ASN A 151 12.55 6.35 6.34
N TYR A 152 11.76 7.08 5.56
CA TYR A 152 10.44 6.61 5.10
C TYR A 152 10.48 5.27 4.33
N LEU A 153 11.63 4.90 3.78
CA LEU A 153 11.79 3.63 3.07
C LEU A 153 11.86 2.43 4.03
N THR A 154 12.46 2.63 5.20
CA THR A 154 12.59 1.60 6.24
C THR A 154 11.52 1.70 7.31
N ASP A 155 11.19 2.93 7.72
CA ASP A 155 10.32 3.18 8.87
C ASP A 155 8.83 3.29 8.48
N GLY A 156 8.56 3.59 7.18
CA GLY A 156 7.21 3.68 6.64
C GLY A 156 6.45 4.95 7.08
N PRO A 157 5.20 5.11 6.65
CA PRO A 157 4.37 6.25 6.99
C PRO A 157 3.88 6.20 8.44
N GLY A 158 3.50 7.38 8.96
CA GLY A 158 2.96 7.51 10.31
C GLY A 158 4.02 7.67 11.39
N THR A 159 5.19 8.19 10.99
CA THR A 159 6.26 8.59 11.91
C THR A 159 5.96 9.97 12.49
N GLY A 160 6.28 10.16 13.77
CA GLY A 160 6.06 11.41 14.46
C GLY A 160 6.96 11.58 15.68
N LEU A 161 6.85 12.75 16.31
CA LEU A 161 7.54 13.07 17.55
C LEU A 161 6.54 13.18 18.69
N CYS A 162 6.90 12.67 19.84
CA CYS A 162 6.17 12.91 21.08
C CYS A 162 7.04 13.73 22.03
N GLY A 163 6.43 14.69 22.74
CA GLY A 163 7.11 15.49 23.74
C GLY A 163 6.21 15.83 24.92
N GLU A 164 6.70 15.53 26.13
CA GLU A 164 6.13 15.95 27.41
C GLU A 164 7.26 16.32 28.35
N GLY A 165 7.34 17.59 28.74
CA GLY A 165 8.44 18.06 29.60
C GLY A 165 9.81 17.75 29.00
N GLU A 166 10.58 16.95 29.71
CA GLU A 166 11.88 16.45 29.25
C GLU A 166 11.81 15.15 28.45
N GLU A 167 10.70 14.42 28.52
CA GLU A 167 10.49 13.22 27.71
C GLU A 167 10.26 13.59 26.25
N ARG A 168 11.12 13.09 25.39
CA ARG A 168 11.04 13.30 23.94
C ARG A 168 11.45 12.02 23.24
N PHE A 169 10.64 11.58 22.26
CA PHE A 169 10.97 10.42 21.47
C PHE A 169 10.39 10.51 20.05
N LEU A 170 11.06 9.87 19.12
CA LEU A 170 10.56 9.58 17.79
C LEU A 170 9.75 8.31 17.84
N TYR A 171 8.57 8.30 17.26
CA TYR A 171 7.70 7.12 17.23
C TYR A 171 7.22 6.80 15.82
N GLN A 172 6.78 5.56 15.66
CA GLN A 172 6.05 5.10 14.47
C GLN A 172 4.73 4.48 14.88
N LYS A 173 3.67 4.76 14.12
CA LYS A 173 2.36 4.10 14.27
C LYS A 173 2.45 2.68 13.73
N ARG A 174 2.17 1.70 14.60
CA ARG A 174 2.23 0.27 14.26
C ARG A 174 1.12 -0.48 14.99
N ALA A 175 0.41 -1.36 14.28
CA ALA A 175 -0.66 -2.16 14.87
C ALA A 175 -0.18 -3.05 16.04
N ASP A 176 1.08 -3.50 15.99
CA ASP A 176 1.77 -4.30 17.00
C ASP A 176 2.61 -3.47 18.00
N GLY A 177 2.50 -2.13 17.95
CA GLY A 177 3.25 -1.23 18.81
C GLY A 177 2.96 -1.47 20.29
N PRO A 178 4.00 -1.42 21.18
CA PRO A 178 3.85 -1.71 22.61
C PRO A 178 3.08 -0.63 23.37
N ILE A 179 3.08 0.61 22.88
CA ILE A 179 2.47 1.75 23.57
C ILE A 179 1.11 2.04 22.96
N LEU A 180 0.07 2.06 23.79
CA LEU A 180 -1.28 2.46 23.41
C LEU A 180 -1.45 3.96 23.64
N VAL A 181 -1.68 4.72 22.59
CA VAL A 181 -2.14 6.10 22.65
C VAL A 181 -3.68 6.05 22.72
N PRO A 182 -4.29 6.55 23.81
CA PRO A 182 -5.71 6.41 24.00
C PRO A 182 -6.50 7.23 22.96
N GLY A 183 -7.67 6.70 22.58
CA GLY A 183 -8.64 7.45 21.81
C GLY A 183 -9.29 8.56 22.64
N GLY A 184 -10.14 9.37 21.98
CA GLY A 184 -10.89 10.43 22.62
C GLY A 184 -10.78 11.77 21.88
N GLU A 185 -11.12 12.84 22.59
CA GLU A 185 -11.06 14.19 22.04
C GLU A 185 -9.64 14.76 22.12
N TYR A 186 -9.19 15.32 21.01
CA TYR A 186 -7.89 15.96 20.88
C TYR A 186 -8.03 17.37 20.36
N LEU A 187 -7.21 18.27 20.85
CA LEU A 187 -7.01 19.57 20.25
C LEU A 187 -5.87 19.46 19.22
N CYS A 188 -6.17 19.74 17.96
CA CYS A 188 -5.28 19.55 16.83
C CYS A 188 -5.02 20.87 16.11
N LEU A 189 -3.79 21.04 15.62
CA LEU A 189 -3.40 22.18 14.79
C LEU A 189 -2.62 21.68 13.57
N TYR A 190 -2.93 22.22 12.39
CA TYR A 190 -2.32 21.85 11.12
C TYR A 190 -1.71 23.07 10.45
N GLU A 191 -0.43 23.00 10.09
CA GLU A 191 0.30 24.11 9.49
C GLU A 191 1.30 23.66 8.41
N MET A 192 1.50 24.53 7.41
CA MET A 192 2.66 24.44 6.51
C MET A 192 3.82 25.16 7.18
N VAL A 193 4.92 24.46 7.45
CA VAL A 193 6.07 24.97 8.20
C VAL A 193 7.28 25.06 7.30
N GLN A 194 7.93 26.22 7.26
CA GLN A 194 9.22 26.39 6.61
C GLN A 194 10.37 26.17 7.61
N GLY A 195 11.35 25.37 7.21
CA GLY A 195 12.58 25.13 7.96
C GLY A 195 12.55 23.94 8.91
N HIS A 196 13.74 23.54 9.38
CA HIS A 196 13.99 22.26 10.04
C HIS A 196 13.96 22.29 11.58
N ARG A 197 13.63 23.41 12.22
CA ARG A 197 13.60 23.51 13.70
C ARG A 197 12.31 22.93 14.27
N VAL A 198 12.22 21.60 14.25
CA VAL A 198 11.01 20.89 14.70
C VAL A 198 10.73 21.13 16.19
N TRP A 199 11.76 21.16 17.01
CA TRP A 199 11.61 21.35 18.46
C TRP A 199 11.13 22.75 18.85
N ASP A 200 11.66 23.78 18.24
CA ASP A 200 11.23 25.15 18.48
C ASP A 200 9.77 25.34 18.07
N TRP A 201 9.41 24.74 16.93
CA TRP A 201 8.03 24.72 16.44
C TRP A 201 7.11 23.97 17.39
N LEU A 202 7.49 22.75 17.85
CA LEU A 202 6.71 21.94 18.79
C LEU A 202 6.46 22.73 20.08
N VAL A 203 7.47 23.30 20.69
CA VAL A 203 7.35 24.07 21.95
C VAL A 203 6.41 25.26 21.76
N SER A 204 6.58 26.04 20.69
CA SER A 204 5.72 27.18 20.38
C SER A 204 4.25 26.75 20.14
N ARG A 205 4.02 25.69 19.40
CA ARG A 205 2.66 25.24 19.09
C ARG A 205 1.98 24.52 20.26
N ARG A 206 2.74 23.82 21.07
CA ARG A 206 2.25 23.27 22.35
C ARG A 206 1.72 24.39 23.24
N GLN A 207 2.49 25.47 23.44
CA GLN A 207 2.05 26.61 24.21
C GLN A 207 0.79 27.24 23.62
N GLN A 208 0.72 27.42 22.31
CA GLN A 208 -0.45 27.96 21.62
C GLN A 208 -1.70 27.10 21.88
N LEU A 209 -1.58 25.76 21.85
CA LEU A 209 -2.71 24.86 22.15
C LEU A 209 -3.12 24.96 23.62
N GLN A 210 -2.19 25.07 24.54
CA GLN A 210 -2.45 25.23 25.98
C GLN A 210 -3.18 26.57 26.27
N ASP A 211 -2.71 27.66 25.70
CA ASP A 211 -3.33 28.97 25.86
C ASP A 211 -4.75 29.00 25.30
N TRP A 212 -4.92 28.40 24.11
CA TRP A 212 -6.24 28.27 23.48
C TRP A 212 -7.19 27.42 24.33
N ALA A 213 -6.71 26.28 24.84
CA ALA A 213 -7.50 25.38 25.69
C ALA A 213 -7.91 26.09 27.00
N ALA A 214 -7.00 26.80 27.66
CA ALA A 214 -7.30 27.56 28.86
C ALA A 214 -8.35 28.65 28.62
N ALA A 215 -8.26 29.37 27.50
CA ALA A 215 -9.26 30.38 27.11
C ALA A 215 -10.66 29.78 26.84
N HIS A 216 -10.74 28.49 26.54
CA HIS A 216 -12.01 27.77 26.26
C HIS A 216 -12.44 26.82 27.40
N GLY A 217 -11.81 26.91 28.58
CA GLY A 217 -12.12 26.08 29.73
C GLY A 217 -11.80 24.59 29.58
N LEU A 218 -10.85 24.26 28.68
CA LEU A 218 -10.41 22.90 28.44
C LEU A 218 -9.08 22.62 29.18
N ARG A 219 -8.92 21.38 29.63
CA ARG A 219 -7.66 20.89 30.18
C ARG A 219 -7.04 19.91 29.19
N LEU A 220 -5.73 20.05 28.95
CA LEU A 220 -4.97 19.13 28.09
C LEU A 220 -4.07 18.22 28.95
N ASP A 221 -3.86 16.97 28.51
CA ASP A 221 -2.77 16.19 29.06
C ASP A 221 -1.42 16.83 28.63
N GLY A 222 -0.37 16.61 29.40
CA GLY A 222 0.93 17.25 29.13
C GLY A 222 1.58 16.82 27.80
N ARG A 223 1.10 15.76 27.17
CA ARG A 223 1.73 15.06 26.08
C ARG A 223 1.31 15.60 24.70
N ALA A 224 2.27 16.07 23.94
CA ALA A 224 2.06 16.57 22.59
C ALA A 224 2.61 15.57 21.54
N PHE A 225 1.79 15.23 20.57
CA PHE A 225 2.15 14.37 19.43
C PHE A 225 2.26 15.23 18.17
N VAL A 226 3.41 15.21 17.51
CA VAL A 226 3.65 15.85 16.22
C VAL A 226 3.67 14.78 15.13
N GLU A 227 2.95 15.00 14.07
CA GLU A 227 2.98 14.15 12.88
C GLU A 227 3.53 14.96 11.71
N PHE A 228 4.44 14.34 10.97
CA PHE A 228 4.96 14.89 9.73
C PHE A 228 4.05 14.47 8.58
N GLY A 229 3.81 15.37 7.64
CA GLY A 229 3.11 15.01 6.42
C GLY A 229 4.02 14.19 5.51
N ASP A 230 3.61 12.97 5.21
CA ASP A 230 4.37 12.05 4.38
C ASP A 230 4.48 12.50 2.90
N LEU A 231 3.75 13.54 2.50
CA LEU A 231 3.73 14.11 1.15
C LEU A 231 4.30 15.54 1.14
N ALA A 232 5.48 15.73 1.75
CA ALA A 232 6.19 17.00 1.67
C ALA A 232 6.60 17.29 0.22
N VAL A 233 6.15 18.41 -0.33
CA VAL A 233 6.59 18.90 -1.64
C VAL A 233 7.90 19.65 -1.44
N ASN A 234 9.01 18.93 -1.40
CA ASN A 234 10.33 19.52 -1.35
C ASN A 234 10.77 19.90 -2.77
N GLU A 235 10.95 21.18 -3.05
CA GLU A 235 11.71 21.63 -4.21
C GLU A 235 13.17 21.25 -3.98
N GLY A 236 13.63 20.17 -4.59
CA GLY A 236 15.01 19.69 -4.81
C GLY A 236 16.15 19.95 -3.80
N ASP A 237 16.04 20.97 -2.95
CA ASP A 237 17.04 21.36 -1.95
C ASP A 237 16.61 21.08 -0.49
N GLY A 238 15.45 20.45 -0.29
CA GLY A 238 14.92 20.12 1.03
C GLY A 238 14.42 21.34 1.83
N ARG A 239 14.23 22.51 1.22
CA ARG A 239 13.86 23.78 1.90
C ARG A 239 12.40 24.18 1.70
N GLY A 240 11.61 23.38 1.02
CA GLY A 240 10.18 23.62 0.82
C GLY A 240 9.38 23.57 2.11
N PRO A 241 8.15 24.13 2.10
CA PRO A 241 7.26 24.05 3.24
C PRO A 241 6.81 22.60 3.46
N GLU A 242 6.85 22.15 4.70
CA GLU A 242 6.44 20.82 5.11
C GLU A 242 5.11 20.85 5.86
N PRO A 243 4.16 19.95 5.56
CA PRO A 243 2.95 19.83 6.34
C PRO A 243 3.29 19.22 7.70
N ARG A 244 2.88 19.88 8.79
CA ARG A 244 3.01 19.39 10.18
C ARG A 244 1.70 19.52 10.91
N SER A 245 1.40 18.54 11.72
CA SER A 245 0.30 18.62 12.67
C SER A 245 0.81 18.37 14.09
N ILE A 246 0.18 19.03 15.05
CA ILE A 246 0.38 18.78 16.48
C ILE A 246 -0.98 18.51 17.10
N ARG A 247 -1.02 17.57 18.04
CA ARG A 247 -2.23 17.26 18.80
C ARG A 247 -1.91 17.04 20.26
N MET A 248 -2.84 17.41 21.12
CA MET A 248 -2.85 17.16 22.55
C MET A 248 -4.22 16.64 22.98
N ARG A 249 -4.25 15.65 23.88
CA ARG A 249 -5.51 15.08 24.36
C ARG A 249 -6.22 16.04 25.29
N ILE A 250 -7.53 16.17 25.10
CA ILE A 250 -8.40 16.91 26.00
C ILE A 250 -8.76 15.98 27.15
N CYS A 251 -8.50 16.41 28.37
CA CYS A 251 -8.87 15.67 29.58
C CYS A 251 -10.36 15.75 29.83
N GLU A 252 -11.00 14.64 30.11
CA GLU A 252 -12.34 14.62 30.65
C GLU A 252 -12.29 15.08 32.13
N PRO A 253 -13.35 15.74 32.64
CA PRO A 253 -13.36 16.32 33.98
C PRO A 253 -13.02 15.34 35.10
N ASP A 254 -13.32 14.05 34.92
CA ASP A 254 -13.18 12.98 35.92
C ASP A 254 -12.06 11.97 35.61
N SER A 255 -11.15 12.29 34.65
CA SER A 255 -10.08 11.38 34.27
C SER A 255 -8.89 11.42 35.23
N PRO A 256 -8.52 10.30 35.88
CA PRO A 256 -7.41 10.25 36.84
C PRO A 256 -6.02 10.49 36.21
N SER A 257 -5.90 10.50 34.89
CA SER A 257 -4.66 10.74 34.15
C SER A 257 -4.29 12.23 33.98
N CYS A 258 -5.06 13.15 34.53
CA CYS A 258 -4.83 14.59 34.51
C CYS A 258 -4.42 15.16 35.87
N THR A 259 -3.89 14.36 36.78
CA THR A 259 -3.33 14.85 38.03
C THR A 259 -1.99 15.53 37.79
N ASP A 260 -1.87 16.72 38.29
CA ASP A 260 -0.71 17.62 38.28
C ASP A 260 0.59 16.87 38.54
N GLY A 261 1.55 16.98 37.60
CA GLY A 261 2.93 16.68 37.76
C GLY A 261 3.71 17.98 37.58
#